data_afb5aca461ac1599ac0aef2b0380834e
#
_entry.id   afb5aca461ac1599ac0aef2b0380834e
#
_cell.length_a   1.000
_cell.length_b   1.000
_cell.length_c   1.000
_cell.angle_alpha   90.00
_cell.angle_beta   90.00
_cell.angle_gamma   90.00
#
_symmetry.space_group_name_H-M   'P 1'
#
loop_
_entity.id
_entity.type
_entity.pdbx_description
1 polymer ?
#
loop_
_entity_poly.entity_id
_entity_poly.type
_entity_poly.pdbx_seq_one_letter_code
_entity_poly.pdbx_strand_id
1 'polypeptide(L)'
;MERTARAAHMAEYADGGTAELVGYMYDHLDEFRLLLDASYGTRFHNFVDELVRIEVEYTYKYMETVGYAARLGGAMPEKLLHIVTTSRFESIFEVIRHGMSREEAAEYIELLSRYHRTGFMAIFGVAQ
;
A
#
# COMPACT_ATOMS: atom_id res chain seq x y z
N MET A 1 -17.44 -17.75 3.35
CA MET A 1 -18.12 -16.61 2.74
C MET A 1 -17.72 -15.30 3.37
N GLU A 2 -17.93 -15.15 4.64
CA GLU A 2 -17.57 -13.91 5.32
C GLU A 2 -16.11 -13.52 5.16
N ARG A 3 -15.22 -14.48 5.21
CA ARG A 3 -13.79 -14.22 5.08
C ARG A 3 -13.40 -13.72 3.69
N THR A 4 -13.99 -14.32 2.66
CA THR A 4 -13.74 -13.89 1.28
C THR A 4 -14.30 -12.50 1.07
N ALA A 5 -15.50 -12.23 1.60
CA ALA A 5 -16.11 -10.91 1.51
C ALA A 5 -15.29 -9.86 2.26
N ARG A 6 -14.77 -10.20 3.44
CA ARG A 6 -13.95 -9.27 4.22
C ARG A 6 -12.61 -8.99 3.56
N ALA A 7 -11.97 -10.02 2.97
CA ALA A 7 -10.74 -9.83 2.24
C ALA A 7 -10.96 -8.94 1.00
N ALA A 8 -12.05 -9.15 0.28
CA ALA A 8 -12.41 -8.32 -0.85
C ALA A 8 -12.67 -6.88 -0.42
N HIS A 9 -13.36 -6.69 0.72
CA HIS A 9 -13.63 -5.35 1.26
C HIS A 9 -12.33 -4.65 1.65
N MET A 10 -11.39 -5.36 2.26
CA MET A 10 -10.08 -4.81 2.57
C MET A 10 -9.34 -4.37 1.32
N ALA A 11 -9.37 -5.19 0.27
CA ALA A 11 -8.74 -4.85 -1.00
C ALA A 11 -9.36 -3.60 -1.62
N GLU A 12 -10.68 -3.50 -1.61
CA GLU A 12 -11.38 -2.32 -2.11
C GLU A 12 -11.01 -1.08 -1.31
N TYR A 13 -10.95 -1.20 0.01
CA TYR A 13 -10.57 -0.09 0.88
C TYR A 13 -9.15 0.35 0.61
N ALA A 14 -8.21 -0.60 0.47
CA ALA A 14 -6.82 -0.30 0.20
C ALA A 14 -6.65 0.37 -1.16
N ASP A 15 -7.34 -0.13 -2.19
CA ASP A 15 -7.30 0.46 -3.53
C ASP A 15 -7.91 1.87 -3.52
N GLY A 16 -9.00 2.07 -2.80
CA GLY A 16 -9.62 3.38 -2.63
C GLY A 16 -8.70 4.36 -1.93
N GLY A 17 -8.04 3.92 -0.86
CA GLY A 17 -7.07 4.72 -0.14
C GLY A 17 -5.87 5.10 -1.00
N THR A 18 -5.40 4.17 -1.82
CA THR A 18 -4.32 4.42 -2.77
C THR A 18 -4.74 5.47 -3.79
N ALA A 19 -5.94 5.35 -4.34
CA ALA A 19 -6.45 6.31 -5.31
C ALA A 19 -6.58 7.71 -4.71
N GLU A 20 -7.04 7.82 -3.46
CA GLU A 20 -7.12 9.09 -2.76
C GLU A 20 -5.74 9.71 -2.54
N LEU A 21 -4.77 8.90 -2.13
CA LEU A 21 -3.40 9.36 -1.93
C LEU A 21 -2.82 9.89 -3.24
N VAL A 22 -2.97 9.14 -4.33
CA VAL A 22 -2.46 9.54 -5.63
C VAL A 22 -3.15 10.83 -6.11
N GLY A 23 -4.46 10.92 -5.93
CA GLY A 23 -5.21 12.14 -6.25
C GLY A 23 -4.68 13.34 -5.48
N TYR A 24 -4.45 13.19 -4.19
CA TYR A 24 -3.89 14.25 -3.37
C TYR A 24 -2.48 14.66 -3.85
N MET A 25 -1.66 13.67 -4.21
CA MET A 25 -0.32 13.93 -4.70
C MET A 25 -0.35 14.74 -6.01
N TYR A 26 -1.27 14.43 -6.91
CA TYR A 26 -1.41 15.18 -8.15
C TYR A 26 -2.01 16.57 -7.95
N ASP A 27 -2.87 16.74 -6.94
CA ASP A 27 -3.37 18.06 -6.57
C ASP A 27 -2.28 18.95 -5.98
N HIS A 28 -1.23 18.34 -5.42
CA HIS A 28 -0.09 19.04 -4.82
C HIS A 28 1.22 18.57 -5.44
N LEU A 29 1.22 18.40 -6.76
CA LEU A 29 2.31 17.73 -7.47
C LEU A 29 3.66 18.40 -7.27
N ASP A 30 3.70 19.74 -7.30
CA ASP A 30 4.97 20.45 -7.15
C ASP A 30 5.60 20.22 -5.79
N GLU A 31 4.78 20.23 -4.74
CA GLU A 31 5.26 19.96 -3.38
C GLU A 31 5.75 18.52 -3.25
N PHE A 32 5.03 17.58 -3.82
CA PHE A 32 5.45 16.17 -3.75
C PHE A 32 6.68 15.89 -4.58
N ARG A 33 6.80 16.50 -5.75
CA ARG A 33 8.04 16.38 -6.54
C ARG A 33 9.23 16.91 -5.77
N LEU A 34 9.05 18.05 -5.12
CA LEU A 34 10.09 18.62 -4.31
C LEU A 34 10.49 17.69 -3.16
N LEU A 35 9.52 17.10 -2.48
CA LEU A 35 9.75 16.14 -1.42
C LEU A 35 10.51 14.92 -1.93
N LEU A 36 10.10 14.37 -3.07
CA LEU A 36 10.69 13.17 -3.63
C LEU A 36 12.09 13.40 -4.20
N ASP A 37 12.34 14.59 -4.77
CA ASP A 37 13.61 14.90 -5.43
C ASP A 37 14.62 15.53 -4.48
N ALA A 38 14.21 16.52 -3.71
CA ALA A 38 15.13 17.31 -2.89
C ALA A 38 15.38 16.68 -1.50
N SER A 39 14.47 15.85 -1.03
CA SER A 39 14.59 15.21 0.28
C SER A 39 15.07 13.78 0.17
N TYR A 40 15.79 13.50 -0.88
CA TYR A 40 16.38 12.19 -1.11
C TYR A 40 17.32 11.90 0.06
N GLY A 41 16.91 11.05 0.97
CA GLY A 41 17.65 10.76 2.18
C GLY A 41 16.73 10.81 3.38
N THR A 42 17.01 11.69 4.33
CA THR A 42 16.39 11.62 5.65
C THR A 42 14.90 11.92 5.65
N ARG A 43 14.48 13.04 5.05
CA ARG A 43 13.07 13.43 5.09
C ARG A 43 12.18 12.46 4.32
N PHE A 44 12.61 12.07 3.14
CA PHE A 44 11.84 11.13 2.34
C PHE A 44 11.75 9.78 3.05
N HIS A 45 12.86 9.30 3.57
CA HIS A 45 12.92 8.05 4.31
C HIS A 45 11.97 8.07 5.51
N ASN A 46 11.98 9.15 6.29
CA ASN A 46 11.11 9.29 7.44
C ASN A 46 9.64 9.35 7.04
N PHE A 47 9.33 10.02 5.95
CA PHE A 47 7.98 10.10 5.42
C PHE A 47 7.46 8.71 5.03
N VAL A 48 8.25 7.94 4.30
CA VAL A 48 7.87 6.58 3.90
C VAL A 48 7.72 5.68 5.13
N ASP A 49 8.66 5.75 6.06
CA ASP A 49 8.61 4.94 7.29
C ASP A 49 7.34 5.22 8.08
N GLU A 50 6.92 6.46 8.17
CA GLU A 50 5.70 6.83 8.90
C GLU A 50 4.46 6.26 8.19
N LEU A 51 4.39 6.38 6.86
CA LEU A 51 3.30 5.81 6.10
C LEU A 51 3.23 4.30 6.26
N VAL A 52 4.39 3.64 6.18
CA VAL A 52 4.47 2.18 6.33
C VAL A 52 4.04 1.77 7.72
N ARG A 53 4.47 2.48 8.76
CA ARG A 53 4.10 2.17 10.14
C ARG A 53 2.58 2.22 10.32
N ILE A 54 1.96 3.25 9.81
CA ILE A 54 0.50 3.43 9.90
C ILE A 54 -0.22 2.28 9.17
N GLU A 55 0.22 1.95 7.96
CA GLU A 55 -0.38 0.88 7.18
C GLU A 55 -0.22 -0.49 7.83
N VAL A 56 0.97 -0.76 8.38
CA VAL A 56 1.22 -2.02 9.07
C VAL A 56 0.33 -2.16 10.30
N GLU A 57 0.21 -1.12 11.11
CA GLU A 57 -0.68 -1.13 12.27
C GLU A 57 -2.13 -1.37 11.85
N TYR A 58 -2.58 -0.69 10.82
CA TYR A 58 -3.93 -0.84 10.30
C TYR A 58 -4.19 -2.27 9.81
N THR A 59 -3.22 -2.82 9.10
CA THR A 59 -3.31 -4.18 8.58
C THR A 59 -3.46 -5.19 9.72
N TYR A 60 -2.65 -5.06 10.77
CA TYR A 60 -2.76 -5.95 11.93
C TYR A 60 -4.11 -5.85 12.62
N LYS A 61 -4.61 -4.63 12.80
CA LYS A 61 -5.93 -4.44 13.41
C LYS A 61 -7.03 -5.08 12.59
N TYR A 62 -6.95 -4.94 11.29
CA TYR A 62 -7.92 -5.55 10.39
C TYR A 62 -7.85 -7.08 10.48
N MET A 63 -6.64 -7.63 10.44
CA MET A 63 -6.44 -9.08 10.51
C MET A 63 -6.94 -9.67 11.82
N GLU A 64 -6.74 -8.98 12.93
CA GLU A 64 -7.31 -9.37 14.21
C GLU A 64 -8.83 -9.41 14.14
N THR A 65 -9.44 -8.39 13.60
CA THR A 65 -10.89 -8.27 13.48
C THR A 65 -11.50 -9.43 12.71
N VAL A 66 -10.83 -9.89 11.65
CA VAL A 66 -11.35 -10.99 10.83
C VAL A 66 -10.83 -12.36 11.27
N GLY A 67 -10.06 -12.43 12.34
CA GLY A 67 -9.52 -13.68 12.85
C GLY A 67 -8.48 -14.33 11.94
N TYR A 68 -7.81 -13.54 11.16
CA TYR A 68 -6.90 -14.02 10.11
C TYR A 68 -5.70 -14.75 10.68
N ALA A 69 -5.09 -14.21 11.73
CA ALA A 69 -3.90 -14.78 12.35
C ALA A 69 -4.16 -16.19 12.88
N ALA A 70 -5.33 -16.40 13.48
CA ALA A 70 -5.72 -17.71 14.00
C ALA A 70 -5.81 -18.74 12.88
N ARG A 71 -6.23 -18.33 11.71
CA ARG A 71 -6.35 -19.23 10.54
C ARG A 71 -5.02 -19.62 9.95
N LEU A 72 -4.04 -18.74 10.04
CA LEU A 72 -2.71 -18.99 9.52
C LEU A 72 -1.82 -19.77 10.50
N GLY A 73 -2.36 -20.06 11.70
CA GLY A 73 -1.60 -20.77 12.72
C GLY A 73 -0.62 -19.86 13.46
N GLY A 74 -0.77 -18.55 13.33
CA GLY A 74 0.08 -17.58 14.01
C GLY A 74 -0.04 -16.19 13.44
N ALA A 75 0.65 -15.25 14.06
CA ALA A 75 0.65 -13.88 13.60
C ALA A 75 1.41 -13.74 12.28
N MET A 76 0.97 -12.80 11.47
CA MET A 76 1.65 -12.44 10.25
C MET A 76 3.05 -11.93 10.58
N PRO A 77 4.11 -12.37 9.87
CA PRO A 77 5.46 -11.89 10.13
C PRO A 77 5.59 -10.39 9.91
N GLU A 78 5.89 -9.66 10.98
CA GLU A 78 5.93 -8.20 10.94
C GLU A 78 6.99 -7.68 9.96
N LYS A 79 8.17 -8.27 9.97
CA LYS A 79 9.25 -7.82 9.08
C LYS A 79 8.87 -7.98 7.62
N LEU A 80 8.26 -9.10 7.28
CA LEU A 80 7.84 -9.35 5.90
C LEU A 80 6.73 -8.38 5.50
N LEU A 81 5.77 -8.15 6.38
CA LEU A 81 4.69 -7.19 6.13
C LEU A 81 5.27 -5.79 5.92
N HIS A 82 6.24 -5.39 6.73
CA HIS A 82 6.90 -4.10 6.59
C HIS A 82 7.57 -3.97 5.22
N ILE A 83 8.30 -5.00 4.80
CA ILE A 83 8.98 -4.99 3.50
C ILE A 83 8.00 -4.88 2.34
N VAL A 84 6.95 -5.67 2.37
CA VAL A 84 5.93 -5.67 1.31
C VAL A 84 5.21 -4.33 1.24
N THR A 85 4.86 -3.77 2.39
CA THR A 85 4.19 -2.48 2.46
C THR A 85 5.09 -1.35 1.96
N THR A 86 6.37 -1.37 2.33
CA THR A 86 7.35 -0.41 1.83
C THR A 86 7.43 -0.46 0.31
N SER A 87 7.50 -1.66 -0.24
CA SER A 87 7.56 -1.86 -1.69
C SER A 87 6.34 -1.25 -2.39
N ARG A 88 5.17 -1.38 -1.80
CA ARG A 88 3.95 -0.79 -2.36
C ARG A 88 4.04 0.73 -2.43
N PHE A 89 4.43 1.37 -1.36
CA PHE A 89 4.57 2.83 -1.34
C PHE A 89 5.65 3.31 -2.27
N GLU A 90 6.79 2.62 -2.33
CA GLU A 90 7.87 2.97 -3.24
C GLU A 90 7.41 2.91 -4.70
N SER A 91 6.59 1.94 -5.06
CA SER A 91 6.03 1.84 -6.40
C SER A 91 5.15 3.04 -6.75
N ILE A 92 4.33 3.48 -5.80
CA ILE A 92 3.48 4.65 -5.99
C ILE A 92 4.33 5.90 -6.24
N PHE A 93 5.36 6.09 -5.43
CA PHE A 93 6.22 7.26 -5.56
C PHE A 93 7.03 7.25 -6.85
N GLU A 94 7.39 6.05 -7.34
CA GLU A 94 8.06 5.93 -8.63
C GLU A 94 7.20 6.42 -9.78
N VAL A 95 5.89 6.19 -9.72
CA VAL A 95 4.97 6.72 -10.73
C VAL A 95 5.06 8.25 -10.77
N ILE A 96 5.09 8.89 -9.60
CA ILE A 96 5.20 10.35 -9.52
C ILE A 96 6.56 10.82 -10.08
N ARG A 97 7.64 10.13 -9.74
CA ARG A 97 8.99 10.47 -10.19
C ARG A 97 9.14 10.42 -11.70
N HIS A 98 8.42 9.50 -12.34
CA HIS A 98 8.51 9.34 -13.80
C HIS A 98 7.77 10.42 -14.58
N GLY A 99 7.12 11.34 -13.90
CA GLY A 99 6.50 12.49 -14.55
C GLY A 99 5.30 12.15 -15.42
N MET A 100 4.58 11.11 -15.06
CA MET A 100 3.38 10.70 -15.78
C MET A 100 2.26 11.73 -15.64
N SER A 101 1.39 11.81 -16.64
CA SER A 101 0.16 12.57 -16.51
C SER A 101 -0.74 11.90 -15.47
N ARG A 102 -1.72 12.65 -14.99
CA ARG A 102 -2.68 12.11 -14.01
C ARG A 102 -3.40 10.87 -14.56
N GLU A 103 -3.77 10.89 -15.83
CA GLU A 103 -4.47 9.79 -16.48
C GLU A 103 -3.59 8.56 -16.62
N GLU A 104 -2.36 8.76 -17.06
CA GLU A 104 -1.40 7.66 -17.18
C GLU A 104 -1.08 7.06 -15.81
N ALA A 105 -0.89 7.93 -14.82
CA ALA A 105 -0.64 7.48 -13.45
C ALA A 105 -1.78 6.63 -12.92
N ALA A 106 -3.03 7.01 -13.19
CA ALA A 106 -4.19 6.24 -12.74
C ALA A 106 -4.15 4.82 -13.30
N GLU A 107 -3.79 4.66 -14.56
CA GLU A 107 -3.66 3.34 -15.19
C GLU A 107 -2.55 2.51 -14.54
N TYR A 108 -1.40 3.11 -14.33
CA TYR A 108 -0.26 2.41 -13.72
C TYR A 108 -0.56 2.03 -12.27
N ILE A 109 -1.19 2.92 -11.53
CA ILE A 109 -1.56 2.65 -10.14
C ILE A 109 -2.55 1.49 -10.05
N GLU A 110 -3.51 1.41 -10.97
CA GLU A 110 -4.44 0.29 -11.00
C GLU A 110 -3.70 -1.04 -11.23
N LEU A 111 -2.77 -1.06 -12.17
CA LEU A 111 -1.98 -2.26 -12.44
C LEU A 111 -1.08 -2.63 -11.27
N LEU A 112 -0.43 -1.65 -10.66
CA LEU A 112 0.43 -1.87 -9.50
C LEU A 112 -0.38 -2.33 -8.29
N SER A 113 -1.56 -1.79 -8.09
CA SER A 113 -2.44 -2.22 -7.00
C SER A 113 -2.84 -3.69 -7.18
N ARG A 114 -3.14 -4.09 -8.40
CA ARG A 114 -3.45 -5.49 -8.72
C ARG A 114 -2.24 -6.39 -8.46
N TYR A 115 -1.07 -5.96 -8.88
CA TYR A 115 0.16 -6.68 -8.67
C TYR A 115 0.44 -6.89 -7.17
N HIS A 116 0.37 -5.82 -6.40
CA HIS A 116 0.63 -5.89 -4.96
C HIS A 116 -0.43 -6.69 -4.22
N ARG A 117 -1.70 -6.51 -4.57
CA ARG A 117 -2.79 -7.27 -3.95
C ARG A 117 -2.64 -8.76 -4.20
N THR A 118 -2.37 -9.13 -5.46
CA THR A 118 -2.20 -10.54 -5.81
C THR A 118 -1.01 -11.15 -5.09
N GLY A 119 0.12 -10.45 -5.06
CA GLY A 119 1.29 -10.90 -4.35
C GLY A 119 1.07 -10.99 -2.85
N PHE A 120 0.41 -9.99 -2.27
CA PHE A 120 0.07 -10.00 -0.86
C PHE A 120 -0.79 -11.21 -0.51
N MET A 121 -1.83 -11.45 -1.30
CA MET A 121 -2.72 -12.58 -1.07
C MET A 121 -2.02 -13.91 -1.25
N ALA A 122 -1.05 -13.99 -2.14
CA ALA A 122 -0.27 -15.22 -2.33
C ALA A 122 0.60 -15.56 -1.12
N ILE A 123 1.15 -14.55 -0.48
CA ILE A 123 2.08 -14.74 0.66
C ILE A 123 1.32 -14.88 1.97
N PHE A 124 0.42 -13.95 2.24
CA PHE A 124 -0.32 -13.89 3.49
C PHE A 124 -1.69 -14.56 3.36
N GLY A 125 -1.89 -15.25 2.29
CA GLY A 125 -3.11 -15.55 1.67
C GLY A 125 -4.19 -16.16 2.47
N VAL A 126 -5.34 -15.73 2.10
CA VAL A 126 -6.53 -16.47 2.33
C VAL A 126 -6.49 -17.62 1.34
N ALA A 127 -6.64 -18.82 1.84
CA ALA A 127 -6.83 -19.96 0.96
C ALA A 127 -8.01 -19.67 0.06
N GLN A 128 -7.78 -19.77 -1.19
CA GLN A 128 -8.82 -19.54 -2.17
C GLN A 128 -9.76 -20.72 -2.28
#